data_eac8f9463dab50adaeda923e1dbef18b
#
_entry.id   eac8f9463dab50adaeda923e1dbef18b
#
_cell.length_a   1.000
_cell.length_b   1.000
_cell.length_c   1.000
_cell.angle_alpha   90.00
_cell.angle_beta   90.00
_cell.angle_gamma   90.00
#
_symmetry.space_group_name_H-M   'P 1'
#
loop_
_entity.id
_entity.type
_entity.pdbx_description
1 polymer ?
#
loop_
_entity_poly.entity_id
_entity_poly.type
_entity_poly.pdbx_seq_one_letter_code
_entity_poly.pdbx_strand_id
1 'polypeptide(L)'
;DGCALSKGAIRVTKEGAQLKLVFHGLTDSENYLIADNLDYDSLSPRELIGNSQWKKMSEYDQNKVLDEDSRWRYWKESKEAAMTVSSNDVTKTIKIFTDKYNAYSGRHDFLCNMGYSRSGVRTMTITFANTGVYTYDKLRVVSQPVQGIEEKTVKLGEEALENVKMGTNEITGDISVSEKKALVLSVPYSKGFTAYVDGKETKLQKANTMFM
;
A
#
# COMPACT_ATOMS: atom_id res chain seq x y z
N ASP A 1 -19.40 0.46 13.94
CA ASP A 1 -20.47 1.42 13.68
C ASP A 1 -19.96 2.44 12.64
N GLY A 2 -20.79 2.77 11.64
CA GLY A 2 -20.41 3.71 10.57
C GLY A 2 -19.68 3.11 9.35
N CYS A 3 -19.38 1.81 9.34
CA CYS A 3 -18.85 1.08 8.18
C CYS A 3 -19.81 -0.01 7.72
N ALA A 4 -20.00 -0.13 6.42
CA ALA A 4 -20.68 -1.26 5.77
C ALA A 4 -19.77 -1.89 4.73
N LEU A 5 -19.53 -3.20 4.85
CA LEU A 5 -18.68 -3.97 3.96
C LEU A 5 -19.51 -4.63 2.87
N SER A 6 -19.10 -4.52 1.63
CA SER A 6 -19.63 -5.24 0.47
C SER A 6 -18.46 -5.84 -0.33
N LYS A 7 -18.75 -6.64 -1.35
CA LYS A 7 -17.72 -7.23 -2.19
C LYS A 7 -16.93 -6.12 -2.91
N GLY A 8 -15.65 -5.97 -2.55
CA GLY A 8 -14.74 -4.99 -3.16
C GLY A 8 -15.00 -3.53 -2.77
N ALA A 9 -15.83 -3.27 -1.72
CA ALA A 9 -16.07 -1.90 -1.27
C ALA A 9 -16.39 -1.80 0.23
N ILE A 10 -15.95 -0.70 0.82
CA ILE A 10 -16.27 -0.30 2.20
C ILE A 10 -16.98 1.05 2.12
N ARG A 11 -18.25 1.09 2.50
CA ARG A 11 -19.00 2.34 2.64
C ARG A 11 -18.85 2.88 4.06
N VAL A 12 -18.33 4.08 4.18
CA VAL A 12 -18.09 4.77 5.45
C VAL A 12 -19.06 5.96 5.55
N THR A 13 -19.93 5.93 6.53
CA THR A 13 -20.96 6.97 6.75
C THR A 13 -20.66 7.87 7.95
N LYS A 14 -19.58 7.58 8.69
CA LYS A 14 -19.16 8.35 9.85
C LYS A 14 -17.63 8.46 9.86
N GLU A 15 -17.13 9.67 10.03
CA GLU A 15 -15.70 9.90 10.24
C GLU A 15 -15.21 9.20 11.51
N GLY A 16 -13.99 8.66 11.47
CA GLY A 16 -13.44 7.86 12.55
C GLY A 16 -14.01 6.44 12.66
N ALA A 17 -14.88 6.01 11.72
CA ALA A 17 -15.37 4.65 11.68
C ALA A 17 -14.23 3.64 11.52
N GLN A 18 -14.37 2.47 12.15
CA GLN A 18 -13.31 1.47 12.22
C GLN A 18 -13.72 0.14 11.62
N LEU A 19 -12.80 -0.46 10.89
CA LEU A 19 -12.87 -1.84 10.42
C LEU A 19 -11.78 -2.65 11.12
N LYS A 20 -12.19 -3.69 11.86
CA LYS A 20 -11.25 -4.61 12.51
C LYS A 20 -11.05 -5.84 11.64
N LEU A 21 -9.82 -6.06 11.21
CA LEU A 21 -9.39 -7.27 10.53
C LEU A 21 -8.90 -8.29 11.58
N VAL A 22 -9.43 -9.50 11.53
CA VAL A 22 -9.01 -10.61 12.40
C VAL A 22 -8.38 -11.69 11.53
N PHE A 23 -7.18 -12.12 11.88
CA PHE A 23 -6.41 -13.10 11.11
C PHE A 23 -5.44 -13.89 11.99
N HIS A 24 -4.79 -14.90 11.42
CA HIS A 24 -3.75 -15.68 12.11
C HIS A 24 -2.39 -15.35 11.49
N GLY A 25 -1.72 -14.34 12.06
CA GLY A 25 -0.35 -14.03 11.70
C GLY A 25 0.63 -15.10 12.18
N LEU A 26 1.69 -15.31 11.42
CA LEU A 26 2.75 -16.23 11.77
C LEU A 26 3.62 -15.65 12.91
N THR A 27 4.22 -16.52 13.70
CA THR A 27 5.26 -16.13 14.66
C THR A 27 6.55 -15.75 13.94
N ASP A 28 7.40 -14.96 14.58
CA ASP A 28 8.67 -14.50 14.02
C ASP A 28 8.53 -14.00 12.57
N SER A 29 7.60 -13.10 12.36
CA SER A 29 7.25 -12.59 11.03
C SER A 29 7.07 -11.08 10.99
N GLU A 30 7.36 -10.48 9.85
CA GLU A 30 6.87 -9.15 9.49
C GLU A 30 5.46 -9.26 8.91
N ASN A 31 4.63 -8.29 9.22
CA ASN A 31 3.23 -8.27 8.82
C ASN A 31 2.96 -7.07 7.91
N TYR A 32 2.18 -7.30 6.87
CA TYR A 32 1.88 -6.28 5.87
C TYR A 32 0.37 -6.22 5.63
N LEU A 33 -0.17 -5.00 5.54
CA LEU A 33 -1.46 -4.78 4.89
C LEU A 33 -1.20 -4.39 3.44
N ILE A 34 -1.85 -5.09 2.53
CA ILE A 34 -1.77 -4.84 1.09
C ILE A 34 -3.16 -4.51 0.58
N ALA A 35 -3.28 -3.39 -0.10
CA ALA A 35 -4.49 -2.98 -0.80
C ALA A 35 -4.17 -2.81 -2.29
N ASP A 36 -4.81 -3.61 -3.13
CA ASP A 36 -4.65 -3.59 -4.58
C ASP A 36 -5.82 -2.80 -5.18
N ASN A 37 -5.54 -1.86 -6.06
CA ASN A 37 -6.48 -0.99 -6.76
C ASN A 37 -7.45 -0.26 -5.81
N LEU A 38 -6.88 0.35 -4.75
CA LEU A 38 -7.64 1.11 -3.77
C LEU A 38 -7.98 2.48 -4.32
N ASP A 39 -9.27 2.81 -4.33
CA ASP A 39 -9.80 4.09 -4.77
C ASP A 39 -10.83 4.64 -3.79
N TYR A 40 -11.21 5.90 -3.95
CA TYR A 40 -12.08 6.60 -3.04
C TYR A 40 -13.02 7.55 -3.76
N ASP A 41 -14.31 7.44 -3.42
CA ASP A 41 -15.36 8.41 -3.76
C ASP A 41 -16.00 8.99 -2.50
N SER A 42 -16.08 10.31 -2.41
CA SER A 42 -16.71 10.97 -1.28
C SER A 42 -18.23 10.87 -1.36
N LEU A 43 -18.90 10.72 -0.20
CA LEU A 43 -20.36 10.74 -0.09
C LEU A 43 -20.88 12.15 0.09
N SER A 44 -21.87 12.49 -0.69
CA SER A 44 -22.59 13.77 -0.56
C SER A 44 -23.49 13.80 0.68
N PRO A 45 -23.91 14.99 1.15
CA PRO A 45 -24.85 15.13 2.26
C PRO A 45 -26.11 14.28 2.09
N ARG A 46 -26.65 14.19 0.87
CA ARG A 46 -27.82 13.35 0.57
C ARG A 46 -27.51 11.86 0.68
N GLU A 47 -26.35 11.43 0.23
CA GLU A 47 -25.92 10.03 0.27
C GLU A 47 -25.58 9.54 1.67
N LEU A 48 -25.26 10.43 2.59
CA LEU A 48 -25.05 10.09 4.00
C LEU A 48 -26.36 9.75 4.72
N ILE A 49 -27.50 10.24 4.21
CA ILE A 49 -28.82 9.97 4.78
C ILE A 49 -29.39 8.70 4.18
N GLY A 50 -29.61 7.69 5.01
CA GLY A 50 -30.25 6.44 4.60
C GLY A 50 -31.66 6.64 4.09
N ASN A 51 -32.10 5.83 3.09
CA ASN A 51 -33.41 5.97 2.47
C ASN A 51 -34.58 5.88 3.46
N SER A 52 -34.45 5.08 4.53
CA SER A 52 -35.50 4.99 5.56
C SER A 52 -35.63 6.29 6.36
N GLN A 53 -34.54 6.95 6.66
CA GLN A 53 -34.52 8.25 7.35
C GLN A 53 -35.04 9.35 6.40
N TRP A 54 -34.57 9.37 5.15
CA TRP A 54 -34.99 10.32 4.14
C TRP A 54 -36.52 10.37 3.98
N LYS A 55 -37.17 9.21 3.88
CA LYS A 55 -38.63 9.11 3.75
C LYS A 55 -39.44 9.64 4.96
N LYS A 56 -38.77 9.77 6.11
CA LYS A 56 -39.41 10.28 7.34
C LYS A 56 -39.19 11.78 7.56
N MET A 57 -38.33 12.40 6.76
CA MET A 57 -38.02 13.82 6.86
C MET A 57 -39.16 14.65 6.27
N SER A 58 -39.35 15.85 6.81
CA SER A 58 -40.26 16.84 6.24
C SER A 58 -39.75 17.30 4.87
N GLU A 59 -40.65 17.79 4.01
CA GLU A 59 -40.28 18.36 2.71
C GLU A 59 -39.28 19.54 2.87
N TYR A 60 -39.49 20.35 3.89
CA TYR A 60 -38.55 21.43 4.24
C TYR A 60 -37.14 20.92 4.51
N ASP A 61 -37.00 19.89 5.36
CA ASP A 61 -35.69 19.31 5.71
C ASP A 61 -35.07 18.61 4.50
N GLN A 62 -35.85 17.95 3.68
CA GLN A 62 -35.35 17.33 2.43
C GLN A 62 -34.80 18.40 1.49
N ASN A 63 -35.48 19.50 1.27
CA ASN A 63 -35.04 20.60 0.42
C ASN A 63 -33.76 21.23 0.95
N LYS A 64 -33.63 21.40 2.27
CA LYS A 64 -32.40 21.88 2.90
C LYS A 64 -31.20 20.98 2.60
N VAL A 65 -31.39 19.67 2.71
CA VAL A 65 -30.33 18.69 2.38
C VAL A 65 -29.98 18.72 0.90
N LEU A 66 -30.94 18.86 0.00
CA LEU A 66 -30.69 18.95 -1.45
C LEU A 66 -29.94 20.21 -1.84
N ASP A 67 -30.21 21.34 -1.18
CA ASP A 67 -29.44 22.58 -1.34
C ASP A 67 -28.01 22.43 -0.87
N GLU A 68 -27.82 21.73 0.24
CA GLU A 68 -26.49 21.44 0.80
C GLU A 68 -25.72 20.46 -0.11
N ASP A 69 -26.38 19.44 -0.65
CA ASP A 69 -25.86 18.49 -1.59
C ASP A 69 -25.36 19.16 -2.89
N SER A 70 -26.17 20.09 -3.43
CA SER A 70 -25.81 20.85 -4.61
C SER A 70 -24.58 21.71 -4.41
N ARG A 71 -24.48 22.39 -3.26
CA ARG A 71 -23.32 23.19 -2.90
C ARG A 71 -22.09 22.32 -2.63
N TRP A 72 -22.28 21.17 -2.01
CA TRP A 72 -21.21 20.23 -1.75
C TRP A 72 -20.59 19.70 -3.04
N ARG A 73 -21.41 19.27 -4.00
CA ARG A 73 -20.92 18.79 -5.32
C ARG A 73 -20.07 19.84 -6.04
N TYR A 74 -20.41 21.09 -5.87
CA TYR A 74 -19.70 22.19 -6.53
C TYR A 74 -18.41 22.62 -5.80
N TRP A 75 -18.44 22.68 -4.47
CA TRP A 75 -17.37 23.34 -3.68
C TRP A 75 -16.64 22.45 -2.70
N LYS A 76 -17.26 21.41 -2.18
CA LYS A 76 -16.80 20.67 -1.01
C LYS A 76 -16.51 19.19 -1.26
N GLU A 77 -16.69 18.71 -2.49
CA GLU A 77 -16.36 17.33 -2.81
C GLU A 77 -14.91 17.01 -2.44
N SER A 78 -14.70 15.98 -1.64
CA SER A 78 -13.36 15.63 -1.17
C SER A 78 -12.49 15.12 -2.31
N LYS A 79 -11.30 15.69 -2.39
CA LYS A 79 -10.28 15.32 -3.40
C LYS A 79 -9.26 14.34 -2.86
N GLU A 80 -9.29 14.12 -1.56
CA GLU A 80 -8.41 13.19 -0.86
C GLU A 80 -9.14 12.50 0.27
N ALA A 81 -8.67 11.31 0.62
CA ALA A 81 -9.07 10.59 1.81
C ALA A 81 -7.86 10.02 2.52
N ALA A 82 -8.01 9.79 3.82
CA ALA A 82 -7.00 9.14 4.62
C ALA A 82 -7.60 7.97 5.40
N MET A 83 -6.85 6.90 5.50
CA MET A 83 -7.13 5.82 6.44
C MET A 83 -5.87 5.47 7.22
N THR A 84 -6.04 5.24 8.51
CA THR A 84 -4.97 4.87 9.43
C THR A 84 -5.10 3.40 9.77
N VAL A 85 -4.02 2.67 9.56
CA VAL A 85 -3.92 1.25 9.91
C VAL A 85 -3.09 1.13 11.17
N SER A 86 -3.60 0.46 12.18
CA SER A 86 -2.88 0.20 13.43
C SER A 86 -2.89 -1.28 13.79
N SER A 87 -1.77 -1.76 14.28
CA SER A 87 -1.57 -3.13 14.78
C SER A 87 -0.46 -3.10 15.81
N ASN A 88 -0.72 -3.63 17.01
CA ASN A 88 0.17 -3.51 18.17
C ASN A 88 0.62 -2.03 18.33
N ASP A 89 1.94 -1.78 18.32
CA ASP A 89 2.53 -0.45 18.50
C ASP A 89 2.80 0.28 17.17
N VAL A 90 2.44 -0.31 16.04
CA VAL A 90 2.68 0.27 14.72
C VAL A 90 1.41 0.90 14.17
N THR A 91 1.55 2.14 13.72
CA THR A 91 0.50 2.90 13.05
C THR A 91 1.02 3.49 11.75
N LYS A 92 0.29 3.31 10.66
CA LYS A 92 0.60 3.83 9.32
C LYS A 92 -0.62 4.51 8.73
N THR A 93 -0.40 5.59 7.99
CA THR A 93 -1.47 6.31 7.29
C THR A 93 -1.32 6.14 5.78
N ILE A 94 -2.39 5.72 5.13
CA ILE A 94 -2.54 5.70 3.68
C ILE A 94 -3.32 6.95 3.29
N LYS A 95 -2.79 7.73 2.35
CA LYS A 95 -3.50 8.84 1.70
C LYS A 95 -3.87 8.43 0.28
N ILE A 96 -5.13 8.63 -0.06
CA ILE A 96 -5.70 8.35 -1.37
C ILE A 96 -6.07 9.69 -1.98
N PHE A 97 -5.58 9.96 -3.17
CA PHE A 97 -5.90 11.16 -3.93
C PHE A 97 -6.80 10.79 -5.11
N THR A 98 -7.88 11.53 -5.30
CA THR A 98 -8.74 11.37 -6.48
C THR A 98 -8.15 12.12 -7.67
N ASP A 99 -8.61 11.81 -8.87
CA ASP A 99 -8.21 12.50 -10.13
C ASP A 99 -8.50 14.01 -10.13
N LYS A 100 -9.35 14.47 -9.21
CA LYS A 100 -9.68 15.89 -8.99
C LYS A 100 -8.62 16.66 -8.18
N TYR A 101 -7.64 15.96 -7.64
CA TYR A 101 -6.58 16.57 -6.85
C TYR A 101 -5.36 16.91 -7.71
N ASN A 102 -4.82 18.12 -7.56
CA ASN A 102 -3.70 18.59 -8.38
C ASN A 102 -2.42 17.76 -8.26
N ALA A 103 -2.24 17.04 -7.13
CA ALA A 103 -1.12 16.16 -6.89
C ALA A 103 -1.44 14.67 -7.13
N TYR A 104 -2.51 14.38 -7.87
CA TYR A 104 -2.87 13.02 -8.25
C TYR A 104 -1.75 12.35 -9.05
N SER A 105 -1.31 11.19 -8.59
CA SER A 105 -0.20 10.43 -9.17
C SER A 105 -0.62 9.10 -9.79
N GLY A 106 -1.92 8.78 -9.81
CA GLY A 106 -2.43 7.48 -10.27
C GLY A 106 -2.01 6.32 -9.38
N ARG A 107 -1.73 6.56 -8.10
CA ARG A 107 -1.34 5.52 -7.16
C ARG A 107 -2.58 4.87 -6.55
N HIS A 108 -2.79 3.59 -6.85
CA HIS A 108 -3.90 2.79 -6.34
C HIS A 108 -3.45 1.57 -5.53
N ASP A 109 -2.15 1.21 -5.61
CA ASP A 109 -1.61 0.07 -4.88
C ASP A 109 -0.82 0.52 -3.65
N PHE A 110 -1.14 -0.06 -2.50
CA PHE A 110 -0.55 0.30 -1.22
C PHE A 110 -0.06 -0.94 -0.48
N LEU A 111 1.16 -0.85 0.02
CA LEU A 111 1.77 -1.82 0.91
C LEU A 111 2.20 -1.11 2.19
N CYS A 112 1.64 -1.52 3.32
CA CYS A 112 1.97 -1.01 4.63
C CYS A 112 2.68 -2.08 5.45
N ASN A 113 3.95 -1.86 5.79
CA ASN A 113 4.66 -2.68 6.77
C ASN A 113 4.14 -2.34 8.18
N MET A 114 3.51 -3.31 8.81
CA MET A 114 2.93 -3.23 10.15
C MET A 114 3.84 -3.79 11.24
N GLY A 115 5.12 -3.98 10.90
CA GLY A 115 6.17 -4.35 11.81
C GLY A 115 6.31 -5.86 12.05
N TYR A 116 7.36 -6.18 12.79
CA TYR A 116 7.70 -7.53 13.22
C TYR A 116 6.89 -7.93 14.45
N SER A 117 6.52 -9.19 14.52
CA SER A 117 5.90 -9.79 15.70
C SER A 117 6.48 -11.17 15.99
N ARG A 118 6.97 -11.35 17.21
CA ARG A 118 7.46 -12.65 17.68
C ARG A 118 6.32 -13.63 17.94
N SER A 119 5.21 -13.15 18.47
CA SER A 119 4.06 -14.01 18.90
C SER A 119 2.96 -14.18 17.85
N GLY A 120 3.13 -13.55 16.69
CA GLY A 120 2.08 -13.45 15.66
C GLY A 120 1.07 -12.34 15.95
N VAL A 121 0.72 -11.57 14.92
CA VAL A 121 -0.35 -10.56 14.98
C VAL A 121 -1.68 -11.24 14.71
N ARG A 122 -2.72 -10.85 15.45
CA ARG A 122 -4.08 -11.41 15.29
C ARG A 122 -5.09 -10.41 14.79
N THR A 123 -4.81 -9.12 14.96
CA THR A 123 -5.76 -8.06 14.58
C THR A 123 -5.04 -6.86 14.02
N MET A 124 -5.68 -6.23 13.03
CA MET A 124 -5.36 -4.88 12.56
C MET A 124 -6.65 -4.06 12.57
N THR A 125 -6.54 -2.77 12.87
CA THR A 125 -7.67 -1.85 12.83
C THR A 125 -7.42 -0.80 11.76
N ILE A 126 -8.37 -0.63 10.86
CA ILE A 126 -8.38 0.45 9.88
C ILE A 126 -9.35 1.50 10.37
N THR A 127 -8.89 2.74 10.57
CA THR A 127 -9.71 3.89 10.94
C THR A 127 -9.80 4.83 9.74
N PHE A 128 -11.02 5.16 9.33
CA PHE A 128 -11.29 6.01 8.18
C PHE A 128 -11.47 7.47 8.62
N ALA A 129 -10.65 8.37 8.11
CA ALA A 129 -10.75 9.80 8.41
C ALA A 129 -11.92 10.47 7.69
N ASN A 130 -12.32 9.95 6.53
CA ASN A 130 -13.33 10.56 5.67
C ASN A 130 -14.51 9.61 5.42
N THR A 131 -15.72 10.19 5.37
CA THR A 131 -16.90 9.49 4.85
C THR A 131 -16.77 9.30 3.34
N GLY A 132 -17.15 8.13 2.83
CA GLY A 132 -17.00 7.83 1.42
C GLY A 132 -17.23 6.36 1.11
N VAL A 133 -16.98 6.01 -0.15
CA VAL A 133 -16.89 4.63 -0.61
C VAL A 133 -15.44 4.35 -1.00
N TYR A 134 -14.82 3.43 -0.30
CA TYR A 134 -13.48 2.94 -0.57
C TYR A 134 -13.62 1.65 -1.37
N THR A 135 -13.20 1.65 -2.62
CA THR A 135 -13.23 0.47 -3.50
C THR A 135 -11.87 -0.16 -3.62
N TYR A 136 -11.80 -1.47 -3.79
CA TYR A 136 -10.54 -2.21 -3.94
C TYR A 136 -10.77 -3.55 -4.64
N ASP A 137 -9.75 -4.05 -5.32
CA ASP A 137 -9.78 -5.40 -5.88
C ASP A 137 -9.47 -6.44 -4.81
N LYS A 138 -8.44 -6.20 -4.01
CA LYS A 138 -8.02 -7.06 -2.90
C LYS A 138 -7.54 -6.24 -1.72
N LEU A 139 -8.03 -6.60 -0.54
CA LEU A 139 -7.51 -6.13 0.74
C LEU A 139 -7.09 -7.36 1.55
N ARG A 140 -5.79 -7.49 1.83
CA ARG A 140 -5.23 -8.69 2.45
C ARG A 140 -4.15 -8.37 3.46
N VAL A 141 -4.03 -9.26 4.44
CA VAL A 141 -2.91 -9.27 5.39
C VAL A 141 -1.97 -10.40 5.01
N VAL A 142 -0.69 -10.11 4.97
CA VAL A 142 0.38 -11.08 4.69
C VAL A 142 1.35 -11.09 5.86
N SER A 143 1.68 -12.27 6.36
CA SER A 143 2.76 -12.48 7.32
C SER A 143 3.94 -13.12 6.60
N GLN A 144 5.10 -12.46 6.64
CA GLN A 144 6.34 -12.91 6.04
C GLN A 144 7.28 -13.43 7.12
N PRO A 145 7.52 -14.75 7.22
CA PRO A 145 8.48 -15.29 8.18
C PRO A 145 9.89 -14.74 7.93
N VAL A 146 10.58 -14.39 9.02
CA VAL A 146 11.97 -13.90 8.98
C VAL A 146 12.99 -14.94 9.45
N GLN A 147 12.53 -16.15 9.78
CA GLN A 147 13.38 -17.26 10.19
C GLN A 147 14.35 -17.67 9.07
N GLY A 148 15.60 -17.93 9.44
CA GLY A 148 16.66 -18.35 8.52
C GLY A 148 17.18 -17.25 7.60
N ILE A 149 16.84 -15.97 7.85
CA ILE A 149 17.39 -14.85 7.08
C ILE A 149 18.91 -14.77 7.25
N GLU A 150 19.42 -14.94 8.48
CA GLU A 150 20.86 -14.89 8.76
C GLU A 150 21.61 -15.97 7.98
N GLU A 151 21.15 -17.22 8.04
CA GLU A 151 21.74 -18.34 7.29
C GLU A 151 21.72 -18.10 5.78
N LYS A 152 20.60 -17.60 5.26
CA LYS A 152 20.48 -17.25 3.83
C LYS A 152 21.41 -16.11 3.44
N THR A 153 21.56 -15.10 4.31
CA THR A 153 22.44 -13.95 4.07
C THR A 153 23.90 -14.39 4.06
N VAL A 154 24.31 -15.23 5.02
CA VAL A 154 25.65 -15.82 5.04
C VAL A 154 25.91 -16.59 3.75
N LYS A 155 25.00 -17.50 3.38
CA LYS A 155 25.13 -18.29 2.14
C LYS A 155 25.18 -17.43 0.87
N LEU A 156 24.43 -16.34 0.82
CA LEU A 156 24.49 -15.39 -0.31
C LEU A 156 25.81 -14.59 -0.31
N GLY A 157 26.40 -14.37 0.86
CA GLY A 157 27.67 -13.67 1.02
C GLY A 157 28.89 -14.51 0.65
N GLU A 158 28.79 -15.85 0.62
CA GLU A 158 29.90 -16.74 0.28
C GLU A 158 30.44 -16.52 -1.15
N GLU A 159 29.59 -16.07 -2.07
CA GLU A 159 29.94 -15.78 -3.46
C GLU A 159 29.51 -14.33 -3.81
N ALA A 160 29.86 -13.39 -2.95
CA ALA A 160 29.60 -11.98 -3.19
C ALA A 160 30.65 -11.34 -4.12
N LEU A 161 30.32 -10.19 -4.68
CA LEU A 161 31.27 -9.38 -5.46
C LEU A 161 32.36 -8.83 -4.53
N GLU A 162 33.62 -9.09 -4.86
CA GLU A 162 34.80 -8.65 -4.13
C GLU A 162 35.46 -7.47 -4.85
N ASN A 163 36.39 -6.78 -4.17
CA ASN A 163 37.18 -5.67 -4.72
C ASN A 163 36.31 -4.59 -5.40
N VAL A 164 35.13 -4.34 -4.86
CA VAL A 164 34.15 -3.43 -5.48
C VAL A 164 34.69 -2.01 -5.53
N LYS A 165 34.70 -1.42 -6.73
CA LYS A 165 34.99 -0.01 -6.94
C LYS A 165 33.76 0.67 -7.54
N MET A 166 33.30 1.72 -6.88
CA MET A 166 32.17 2.52 -7.35
C MET A 166 32.67 3.89 -7.78
N GLY A 167 32.68 4.12 -9.08
CA GLY A 167 32.92 5.42 -9.70
C GLY A 167 31.61 6.13 -10.04
N THR A 168 31.74 7.31 -10.67
CA THR A 168 30.56 8.10 -11.07
C THR A 168 29.72 7.38 -12.13
N ASN A 169 30.35 6.68 -13.06
CA ASN A 169 29.68 6.04 -14.20
C ASN A 169 30.05 4.56 -14.36
N GLU A 170 30.76 4.00 -13.40
CA GLU A 170 31.27 2.64 -13.50
C GLU A 170 31.25 1.96 -12.14
N ILE A 171 30.86 0.69 -12.14
CA ILE A 171 30.97 -0.22 -10.98
C ILE A 171 31.73 -1.42 -11.46
N THR A 172 32.84 -1.72 -10.81
CA THR A 172 33.67 -2.90 -11.10
C THR A 172 33.87 -3.74 -9.86
N GLY A 173 34.14 -5.01 -10.04
CA GLY A 173 34.47 -5.95 -8.96
C GLY A 173 34.77 -7.32 -9.53
N ASP A 174 35.30 -8.17 -8.68
CA ASP A 174 35.65 -9.54 -8.99
C ASP A 174 34.64 -10.49 -8.34
N ILE A 175 34.27 -11.56 -9.03
CA ILE A 175 33.43 -12.62 -8.46
C ILE A 175 33.89 -13.98 -8.92
N SER A 176 33.92 -14.92 -7.97
CA SER A 176 34.16 -16.33 -8.27
C SER A 176 32.89 -17.11 -7.92
N VAL A 177 32.37 -17.84 -8.87
CA VAL A 177 31.13 -18.62 -8.69
C VAL A 177 31.36 -20.08 -9.03
N SER A 178 30.79 -20.97 -8.23
CA SER A 178 30.92 -22.43 -8.42
C SER A 178 30.10 -22.98 -9.57
N GLU A 179 29.06 -22.24 -9.96
CA GLU A 179 28.13 -22.61 -11.04
C GLU A 179 27.53 -21.37 -11.71
N LYS A 180 26.77 -21.55 -12.78
CA LYS A 180 26.07 -20.44 -13.45
C LYS A 180 25.02 -19.82 -12.52
N LYS A 181 25.21 -18.55 -12.15
CA LYS A 181 24.37 -17.79 -11.24
C LYS A 181 24.00 -16.43 -11.85
N ALA A 182 23.02 -15.77 -11.23
CA ALA A 182 22.70 -14.37 -11.49
C ALA A 182 23.29 -13.50 -10.37
N LEU A 183 24.10 -12.50 -10.74
CA LEU A 183 24.53 -11.46 -9.83
C LEU A 183 23.44 -10.39 -9.75
N VAL A 184 23.00 -10.07 -8.53
CA VAL A 184 22.04 -8.98 -8.29
C VAL A 184 22.74 -7.85 -7.54
N LEU A 185 22.71 -6.66 -8.11
CA LEU A 185 23.24 -5.45 -7.51
C LEU A 185 22.10 -4.60 -6.94
N SER A 186 22.23 -4.10 -5.71
CA SER A 186 21.27 -3.16 -5.09
C SER A 186 21.40 -1.76 -5.67
N VAL A 187 21.52 -1.67 -6.99
CA VAL A 187 21.59 -0.43 -7.78
C VAL A 187 20.34 -0.34 -8.63
N PRO A 188 19.65 0.80 -8.67
CA PRO A 188 18.46 0.97 -9.50
C PRO A 188 18.73 0.68 -10.97
N TYR A 189 17.90 -0.15 -11.58
CA TYR A 189 18.01 -0.47 -13.00
C TYR A 189 17.83 0.78 -13.87
N SER A 190 18.73 0.99 -14.80
CA SER A 190 18.61 2.02 -15.82
C SER A 190 19.02 1.46 -17.20
N LYS A 191 18.33 1.89 -18.24
CA LYS A 191 18.68 1.56 -19.63
C LYS A 191 20.03 2.14 -20.06
N GLY A 192 20.60 3.08 -19.29
CA GLY A 192 21.90 3.65 -19.54
C GLY A 192 23.09 2.78 -19.09
N PHE A 193 22.83 1.70 -18.34
CA PHE A 193 23.88 0.76 -17.93
C PHE A 193 24.09 -0.34 -18.98
N THR A 194 25.35 -0.67 -19.22
CA THR A 194 25.77 -1.86 -19.96
C THR A 194 26.61 -2.72 -19.04
N ALA A 195 26.36 -4.01 -19.00
CA ALA A 195 27.11 -4.94 -18.17
C ALA A 195 28.14 -5.73 -18.98
N TYR A 196 29.31 -5.96 -18.39
CA TYR A 196 30.37 -6.75 -18.97
C TYR A 196 30.84 -7.82 -17.97
N VAL A 197 31.07 -9.02 -18.44
CA VAL A 197 31.70 -10.12 -17.69
C VAL A 197 32.92 -10.56 -18.47
N ASP A 198 34.11 -10.50 -17.86
CA ASP A 198 35.40 -10.82 -18.50
C ASP A 198 35.57 -10.07 -19.83
N GLY A 199 35.22 -8.79 -19.85
CA GLY A 199 35.30 -7.93 -21.02
C GLY A 199 34.27 -8.18 -22.12
N LYS A 200 33.34 -9.12 -21.93
CA LYS A 200 32.26 -9.42 -22.88
C LYS A 200 30.95 -8.83 -22.40
N GLU A 201 30.26 -8.12 -23.28
CA GLU A 201 28.94 -7.58 -23.00
C GLU A 201 27.98 -8.70 -22.64
N THR A 202 27.23 -8.52 -21.57
CA THR A 202 26.23 -9.46 -21.07
C THR A 202 24.90 -8.78 -20.85
N LYS A 203 23.83 -9.60 -20.84
CA LYS A 203 22.48 -9.10 -20.69
C LYS A 203 22.22 -8.60 -19.28
N LEU A 204 21.92 -7.32 -19.17
CA LEU A 204 21.40 -6.71 -17.95
C LEU A 204 19.88 -6.89 -17.87
N GLN A 205 19.38 -7.29 -16.72
CA GLN A 205 17.95 -7.48 -16.48
C GLN A 205 17.52 -6.73 -15.21
N LYS A 206 16.26 -6.34 -15.19
CA LYS A 206 15.64 -5.77 -13.98
C LYS A 206 15.33 -6.88 -12.99
N ALA A 207 15.78 -6.72 -11.75
CA ALA A 207 15.57 -7.65 -10.64
C ALA A 207 14.86 -6.97 -9.47
N ASN A 208 14.13 -7.74 -8.66
CA ASN A 208 13.48 -7.27 -7.43
C ASN A 208 12.74 -5.93 -7.63
N THR A 209 11.92 -5.84 -8.69
CA THR A 209 11.10 -4.68 -9.06
C THR A 209 11.89 -3.47 -9.55
N MET A 210 13.06 -3.16 -8.98
CA MET A 210 13.78 -1.92 -9.30
C MET A 210 15.30 -2.05 -9.46
N PHE A 211 15.91 -3.13 -9.02
CA PHE A 211 17.36 -3.36 -9.07
C PHE A 211 17.82 -4.04 -10.38
N MET A 212 19.12 -4.14 -10.60
CA MET A 212 19.73 -4.86 -11.71
C MET A 212 20.61 -6.01 -11.22
#